data_d1e3971e542e02a91a96ea220bdfbb53
#
_entry.id   d1e3971e542e02a91a96ea220bdfbb53
#
_cell.length_a   1.000
_cell.length_b   1.000
_cell.length_c   1.000
_cell.angle_alpha   90.00
_cell.angle_beta   90.00
_cell.angle_gamma   90.00
#
_symmetry.space_group_name_H-M   'P 1'
#
loop_
_entity.id
_entity.type
_entity.pdbx_description
1 polymer ?
#
loop_
_entity_poly.entity_id
_entity_poly.type
_entity_poly.pdbx_seq_one_letter_code
_entity_poly.pdbx_strand_id
1 'polypeptide(L)'
;MVNPSSAVRPSLVVITGAPGSGKTAVVPVLARLLVGAVILDMDWLLDPLSRLAGVDLAVHEPSWPAYRDAWLALAACMGGTGVPVILCGPLLPAELAPLPSRALVDQIHWIVLDCSDDVRRQRLVTRGWDGALIAEAQHDAAVFRRLDAEIVSSNSLSLEEMARVVTGVVRRLLTRSG
;
A
#
# COMPACT_ATOMS: atom_id res chain seq x y z
N MET A 1 -8.09 -5.00 34.12
CA MET A 1 -8.59 -5.38 32.79
C MET A 1 -8.97 -4.12 32.05
N VAL A 2 -8.25 -3.78 31.01
CA VAL A 2 -8.61 -2.63 30.14
C VAL A 2 -9.83 -3.07 29.32
N ASN A 3 -10.89 -2.28 29.36
CA ASN A 3 -12.11 -2.55 28.62
C ASN A 3 -11.83 -2.42 27.11
N PRO A 4 -11.93 -3.49 26.29
CA PRO A 4 -11.58 -3.41 24.87
C PRO A 4 -12.54 -2.54 24.05
N SER A 5 -13.61 -2.03 24.66
CA SER A 5 -14.65 -1.24 23.99
C SER A 5 -14.33 0.25 23.82
N SER A 6 -13.19 0.77 24.33
CA SER A 6 -12.82 2.18 24.24
C SER A 6 -11.56 2.45 23.40
N ALA A 7 -11.02 1.45 22.71
CA ALA A 7 -9.89 1.67 21.82
C ALA A 7 -10.35 2.49 20.60
N VAL A 8 -9.78 3.70 20.45
CA VAL A 8 -9.97 4.52 19.27
C VAL A 8 -9.45 3.73 18.07
N ARG A 9 -10.35 3.46 17.10
CA ARG A 9 -9.94 2.78 15.87
C ARG A 9 -9.16 3.78 15.01
N PRO A 10 -7.97 3.40 14.55
CA PRO A 10 -7.16 4.30 13.75
C PRO A 10 -7.72 4.46 12.32
N SER A 11 -7.49 5.62 11.73
CA SER A 11 -7.57 5.79 10.28
C SER A 11 -6.22 5.43 9.66
N LEU A 12 -6.25 4.70 8.55
CA LEU A 12 -5.06 4.30 7.80
C LEU A 12 -5.00 5.02 6.45
N VAL A 13 -3.79 5.24 5.96
CA VAL A 13 -3.57 5.62 4.56
C VAL A 13 -2.97 4.41 3.84
N VAL A 14 -3.60 3.96 2.77
CA VAL A 14 -3.07 2.91 1.91
C VAL A 14 -2.54 3.53 0.62
N ILE A 15 -1.26 3.30 0.33
CA ILE A 15 -0.63 3.65 -0.95
C ILE A 15 -0.60 2.39 -1.79
N THR A 16 -1.40 2.37 -2.85
CA THR A 16 -1.56 1.22 -3.73
C THR A 16 -1.23 1.55 -5.18
N GLY A 17 -1.39 0.58 -6.06
CA GLY A 17 -1.18 0.71 -7.51
C GLY A 17 -0.51 -0.55 -8.09
N ALA A 18 -0.57 -0.70 -9.40
CA ALA A 18 -0.04 -1.85 -10.11
C ALA A 18 1.50 -1.92 -10.07
N PRO A 19 2.10 -3.06 -10.43
CA PRO A 19 3.55 -3.17 -10.63
C PRO A 19 4.09 -2.07 -11.56
N GLY A 20 5.31 -1.59 -11.29
CA GLY A 20 5.93 -0.51 -12.07
C GLY A 20 5.47 0.92 -11.73
N SER A 21 4.48 1.11 -10.84
CA SER A 21 4.00 2.45 -10.44
C SER A 21 4.98 3.24 -9.56
N GLY A 22 5.93 2.58 -8.87
CA GLY A 22 6.94 3.24 -8.03
C GLY A 22 6.70 3.15 -6.53
N LYS A 23 5.74 2.34 -6.05
CA LYS A 23 5.42 2.19 -4.61
C LYS A 23 6.65 1.94 -3.74
N THR A 24 7.34 0.83 -3.97
CA THR A 24 8.50 0.43 -3.17
C THR A 24 9.64 1.46 -3.23
N ALA A 25 9.81 2.12 -4.40
CA ALA A 25 10.85 3.12 -4.56
C ALA A 25 10.58 4.40 -3.72
N VAL A 26 9.30 4.79 -3.55
CA VAL A 26 8.95 6.02 -2.84
C VAL A 26 9.01 5.87 -1.32
N VAL A 27 8.88 4.66 -0.77
CA VAL A 27 8.82 4.38 0.68
C VAL A 27 10.00 4.98 1.47
N PRO A 28 11.27 4.80 1.08
CA PRO A 28 12.39 5.38 1.84
C PRO A 28 12.40 6.91 1.86
N VAL A 29 11.88 7.53 0.80
CA VAL A 29 11.78 9.00 0.73
C VAL A 29 10.64 9.51 1.58
N LEU A 30 9.48 8.83 1.55
CA LEU A 30 8.35 9.15 2.42
C LEU A 30 8.72 9.05 3.90
N ALA A 31 9.50 8.04 4.29
CA ALA A 31 9.96 7.87 5.67
C ALA A 31 10.79 9.07 6.17
N ARG A 32 11.54 9.73 5.27
CA ARG A 32 12.26 10.96 5.61
C ARG A 32 11.37 12.21 5.70
N LEU A 33 10.29 12.25 4.90
CA LEU A 33 9.41 13.42 4.79
C LEU A 33 8.24 13.40 5.78
N LEU A 34 7.79 12.21 6.21
CA LEU A 34 6.69 11.98 7.14
C LEU A 34 7.21 11.60 8.53
N VAL A 35 8.03 12.47 9.11
CA VAL A 35 8.56 12.26 10.47
C VAL A 35 7.38 12.13 11.44
N GLY A 36 7.43 11.10 12.29
CA GLY A 36 6.36 10.79 13.25
C GLY A 36 5.24 9.91 12.70
N ALA A 37 5.33 9.44 11.45
CA ALA A 37 4.45 8.43 10.89
C ALA A 37 5.17 7.07 10.78
N VAL A 38 4.42 5.99 10.84
CA VAL A 38 4.89 4.64 10.52
C VAL A 38 4.56 4.33 9.06
N ILE A 39 5.57 3.89 8.31
CA ILE A 39 5.38 3.48 6.91
C ILE A 39 5.75 2.00 6.82
N LEU A 40 4.78 1.21 6.38
CA LEU A 40 4.87 -0.22 6.22
C LEU A 40 4.84 -0.55 4.73
N ASP A 41 5.81 -1.35 4.26
CA ASP A 41 5.80 -1.89 2.89
C ASP A 41 5.59 -3.41 2.97
N MET A 42 4.51 -3.87 2.36
CA MET A 42 4.15 -5.29 2.38
C MET A 42 5.23 -6.18 1.78
N ASP A 43 5.99 -5.69 0.79
CA ASP A 43 7.03 -6.47 0.13
C ASP A 43 8.16 -6.88 1.10
N TRP A 44 8.38 -6.13 2.19
CA TRP A 44 9.47 -6.41 3.14
C TRP A 44 9.34 -7.75 3.89
N LEU A 45 8.13 -8.25 4.06
CA LEU A 45 7.91 -9.51 4.77
C LEU A 45 7.61 -10.69 3.84
N LEU A 46 7.55 -10.51 2.53
CA LEU A 46 7.30 -11.61 1.60
C LEU A 46 8.33 -12.73 1.78
N ASP A 47 9.61 -12.43 1.64
CA ASP A 47 10.69 -13.42 1.79
C ASP A 47 10.78 -14.03 3.20
N PRO A 48 10.80 -13.24 4.30
CA PRO A 48 10.85 -13.80 5.64
C PRO A 48 9.68 -14.73 5.95
N LEU A 49 8.46 -14.33 5.57
CA LEU A 49 7.27 -15.14 5.83
C LEU A 49 7.14 -16.31 4.86
N SER A 50 7.63 -16.21 3.63
CA SER A 50 7.74 -17.35 2.72
C SER A 50 8.61 -18.47 3.31
N ARG A 51 9.77 -18.09 3.87
CA ARG A 51 10.65 -19.06 4.58
C ARG A 51 9.97 -19.67 5.81
N LEU A 52 9.24 -18.87 6.57
CA LEU A 52 8.53 -19.35 7.75
C LEU A 52 7.38 -20.30 7.39
N ALA A 53 6.63 -19.98 6.35
CA ALA A 53 5.47 -20.74 5.88
C ALA A 53 5.84 -21.97 5.04
N GLY A 54 7.07 -22.03 4.52
CA GLY A 54 7.52 -23.10 3.63
C GLY A 54 6.90 -23.02 2.23
N VAL A 55 6.35 -21.87 1.83
CA VAL A 55 5.76 -21.61 0.51
C VAL A 55 6.20 -20.24 0.02
N ASP A 56 6.32 -20.04 -1.29
CA ASP A 56 6.58 -18.72 -1.86
C ASP A 56 5.28 -17.90 -1.84
N LEU A 57 5.17 -16.98 -0.89
CA LEU A 57 3.99 -16.13 -0.73
C LEU A 57 3.75 -15.21 -1.92
N ALA A 58 4.77 -14.87 -2.68
CA ALA A 58 4.63 -13.98 -3.84
C ALA A 58 3.71 -14.59 -4.92
N VAL A 59 3.70 -15.93 -5.04
CA VAL A 59 2.93 -16.68 -6.05
C VAL A 59 1.87 -17.61 -5.45
N HIS A 60 1.83 -17.78 -4.12
CA HIS A 60 0.88 -18.67 -3.47
C HIS A 60 -0.42 -17.94 -3.14
N GLU A 61 -1.31 -17.82 -4.12
CA GLU A 61 -2.59 -17.09 -4.01
C GLU A 61 -3.42 -17.44 -2.75
N PRO A 62 -3.55 -18.72 -2.32
CA PRO A 62 -4.34 -19.04 -1.13
C PRO A 62 -3.88 -18.38 0.16
N SER A 63 -2.62 -17.93 0.24
CA SER A 63 -2.06 -17.26 1.42
C SER A 63 -2.33 -15.75 1.45
N TRP A 64 -2.69 -15.14 0.33
CA TRP A 64 -2.85 -13.69 0.23
C TRP A 64 -3.90 -13.10 1.18
N PRO A 65 -5.09 -13.70 1.39
CA PRO A 65 -6.04 -13.17 2.37
C PRO A 65 -5.46 -13.11 3.79
N ALA A 66 -4.80 -14.18 4.25
CA ALA A 66 -4.17 -14.21 5.57
C ALA A 66 -2.99 -13.23 5.68
N TYR A 67 -2.20 -13.09 4.62
CA TYR A 67 -1.09 -12.14 4.56
C TYR A 67 -1.57 -10.69 4.64
N ARG A 68 -2.63 -10.34 3.90
CA ARG A 68 -3.27 -9.01 3.95
C ARG A 68 -3.88 -8.73 5.32
N ASP A 69 -4.54 -9.73 5.93
CA ASP A 69 -5.13 -9.60 7.26
C ASP A 69 -4.08 -9.34 8.34
N ALA A 70 -2.94 -10.04 8.29
CA ALA A 70 -1.82 -9.83 9.20
C ALA A 70 -1.25 -8.41 9.09
N TRP A 71 -1.09 -7.88 7.86
CA TRP A 71 -0.64 -6.51 7.66
C TRP A 71 -1.65 -5.48 8.15
N LEU A 72 -2.94 -5.72 7.93
CA LEU A 72 -4.00 -4.84 8.41
C LEU A 72 -4.08 -4.83 9.94
N ALA A 73 -3.94 -6.00 10.59
CA ALA A 73 -3.85 -6.11 12.04
C ALA A 73 -2.66 -5.35 12.61
N LEU A 74 -1.47 -5.51 11.99
CA LEU A 74 -0.26 -4.78 12.39
C LEU A 74 -0.45 -3.27 12.26
N ALA A 75 -0.97 -2.82 11.11
CA ALA A 75 -1.24 -1.41 10.87
C ALA A 75 -2.25 -0.83 11.88
N ALA A 76 -3.32 -1.57 12.20
CA ALA A 76 -4.31 -1.16 13.19
C ALA A 76 -3.70 -1.09 14.61
N CYS A 77 -2.87 -2.07 14.98
CA CYS A 77 -2.17 -2.09 16.27
C CYS A 77 -1.27 -0.85 16.43
N MET A 78 -0.48 -0.53 15.42
CA MET A 78 0.41 0.64 15.45
C MET A 78 -0.38 1.95 15.44
N GLY A 79 -1.41 2.06 14.60
CA GLY A 79 -2.27 3.24 14.55
C GLY A 79 -3.06 3.49 15.84
N GLY A 80 -3.40 2.43 16.58
CA GLY A 80 -4.04 2.51 17.89
C GLY A 80 -3.21 3.23 18.96
N THR A 81 -1.92 3.44 18.72
CA THR A 81 -1.05 4.27 19.58
C THR A 81 -1.17 5.77 19.30
N GLY A 82 -1.99 6.17 18.33
CA GLY A 82 -2.15 7.56 17.89
C GLY A 82 -1.12 8.01 16.85
N VAL A 83 -0.26 7.10 16.38
CA VAL A 83 0.71 7.40 15.32
C VAL A 83 0.08 7.17 13.95
N PRO A 84 0.19 8.12 13.00
CA PRO A 84 -0.27 7.91 11.63
C PRO A 84 0.42 6.70 10.99
N VAL A 85 -0.35 5.83 10.34
CA VAL A 85 0.18 4.65 9.67
C VAL A 85 -0.14 4.70 8.18
N ILE A 86 0.90 4.49 7.38
CA ILE A 86 0.83 4.36 5.93
C ILE A 86 1.19 2.92 5.56
N LEU A 87 0.30 2.21 4.89
CA LEU A 87 0.52 0.86 4.40
C LEU A 87 0.70 0.89 2.88
N CYS A 88 1.84 0.43 2.40
CA CYS A 88 2.16 0.34 0.98
C CYS A 88 2.05 -1.11 0.50
N GLY A 89 1.32 -1.33 -0.59
CA GLY A 89 1.17 -2.67 -1.19
C GLY A 89 0.17 -2.70 -2.34
N PRO A 90 0.08 -3.80 -3.08
CA PRO A 90 -0.90 -3.97 -4.17
C PRO A 90 -2.26 -4.37 -3.59
N LEU A 91 -2.91 -3.44 -2.89
CA LEU A 91 -4.15 -3.67 -2.15
C LEU A 91 -5.35 -3.04 -2.86
N LEU A 92 -6.49 -3.74 -2.85
CA LEU A 92 -7.78 -3.24 -3.30
C LEU A 92 -8.78 -3.18 -2.14
N PRO A 93 -9.71 -2.20 -2.13
CA PRO A 93 -10.75 -2.12 -1.10
C PRO A 93 -11.56 -3.42 -0.94
N ALA A 94 -11.89 -4.07 -2.06
CA ALA A 94 -12.65 -5.32 -2.07
C ALA A 94 -11.89 -6.49 -1.40
N GLU A 95 -10.56 -6.47 -1.41
CA GLU A 95 -9.72 -7.49 -0.78
C GLU A 95 -9.61 -7.30 0.73
N LEU A 96 -9.69 -6.06 1.22
CA LEU A 96 -9.62 -5.76 2.65
C LEU A 96 -10.99 -5.85 3.33
N ALA A 97 -12.09 -5.58 2.61
CA ALA A 97 -13.43 -5.53 3.17
C ALA A 97 -13.86 -6.81 3.94
N PRO A 98 -13.58 -8.04 3.46
CA PRO A 98 -13.98 -9.27 4.14
C PRO A 98 -13.03 -9.70 5.26
N LEU A 99 -11.90 -9.02 5.46
CA LEU A 99 -10.88 -9.45 6.41
C LEU A 99 -11.30 -9.18 7.87
N PRO A 100 -11.05 -10.11 8.81
CA PRO A 100 -11.36 -9.91 10.23
C PRO A 100 -10.77 -8.62 10.80
N SER A 101 -9.52 -8.31 10.49
CA SER A 101 -8.82 -7.13 10.99
C SER A 101 -9.36 -5.80 10.42
N ARG A 102 -10.23 -5.85 9.40
CA ARG A 102 -10.90 -4.64 8.88
C ARG A 102 -11.74 -3.95 9.96
N ALA A 103 -12.29 -4.72 10.89
CA ALA A 103 -13.08 -4.21 12.02
C ALA A 103 -12.24 -3.41 13.04
N LEU A 104 -10.91 -3.53 13.01
CA LEU A 104 -9.98 -2.82 13.90
C LEU A 104 -9.67 -1.39 13.38
N VAL A 105 -10.03 -1.07 12.14
CA VAL A 105 -9.74 0.18 11.46
C VAL A 105 -11.04 0.95 11.26
N ASP A 106 -11.04 2.25 11.56
CA ASP A 106 -12.19 3.11 11.33
C ASP A 106 -12.32 3.43 9.83
N GLN A 107 -11.36 4.14 9.29
CA GLN A 107 -11.34 4.58 7.91
C GLN A 107 -10.05 4.21 7.20
N ILE A 108 -10.13 3.87 5.93
CA ILE A 108 -8.98 3.67 5.04
C ILE A 108 -9.05 4.73 3.93
N HIS A 109 -8.03 5.56 3.87
CA HIS A 109 -7.82 6.52 2.78
C HIS A 109 -6.93 5.89 1.72
N TRP A 110 -7.30 6.04 0.46
CA TRP A 110 -6.61 5.41 -0.65
C TRP A 110 -5.85 6.43 -1.49
N ILE A 111 -4.59 6.12 -1.76
CA ILE A 111 -3.74 6.82 -2.72
C ILE A 111 -3.28 5.80 -3.75
N VAL A 112 -3.58 6.04 -5.02
CA VAL A 112 -3.09 5.21 -6.13
C VAL A 112 -1.87 5.87 -6.74
N LEU A 113 -0.72 5.20 -6.69
CA LEU A 113 0.40 5.57 -7.54
C LEU A 113 0.20 4.94 -8.92
N ASP A 114 0.23 5.75 -9.96
CA ASP A 114 0.06 5.28 -11.33
C ASP A 114 1.10 5.90 -12.27
N CYS A 115 1.26 5.30 -13.42
CA CYS A 115 2.02 5.82 -14.55
C CYS A 115 1.36 5.36 -15.86
N SER A 116 1.73 6.00 -16.97
CA SER A 116 1.27 5.54 -18.29
C SER A 116 1.75 4.12 -18.57
N ASP A 117 1.03 3.43 -19.45
CA ASP A 117 1.36 2.04 -19.79
C ASP A 117 2.72 1.92 -20.47
N ASP A 118 3.17 2.96 -21.20
CA ASP A 118 4.50 2.99 -21.81
C ASP A 118 5.61 3.09 -20.76
N VAL A 119 5.45 4.00 -19.79
CA VAL A 119 6.40 4.14 -18.67
C VAL A 119 6.43 2.87 -17.84
N ARG A 120 5.28 2.25 -17.57
CA ARG A 120 5.16 0.98 -16.87
C ARG A 120 5.90 -0.12 -17.62
N ARG A 121 5.63 -0.29 -18.91
CA ARG A 121 6.31 -1.26 -19.77
C ARG A 121 7.82 -1.08 -19.70
N GLN A 122 8.32 0.14 -19.90
CA GLN A 122 9.75 0.42 -19.85
C GLN A 122 10.38 0.01 -18.52
N ARG A 123 9.75 0.37 -17.38
CA ARG A 123 10.22 0.03 -16.03
C ARG A 123 10.25 -1.48 -15.80
N LEU A 124 9.22 -2.20 -16.27
CA LEU A 124 9.10 -3.65 -16.07
C LEU A 124 10.04 -4.43 -16.98
N VAL A 125 10.23 -3.99 -18.24
CA VAL A 125 11.27 -4.55 -19.14
C VAL A 125 12.65 -4.42 -18.51
N THR A 126 12.98 -3.25 -17.94
CA THR A 126 14.26 -3.03 -17.25
C THR A 126 14.45 -3.97 -16.04
N ARG A 127 13.35 -4.46 -15.44
CA ARG A 127 13.37 -5.45 -14.35
C ARG A 127 13.39 -6.90 -14.84
N GLY A 128 13.42 -7.13 -16.15
CA GLY A 128 13.45 -8.47 -16.75
C GLY A 128 12.08 -9.14 -16.85
N TRP A 129 10.98 -8.40 -16.74
CA TRP A 129 9.64 -8.97 -16.90
C TRP A 129 9.34 -9.28 -18.37
N ASP A 130 8.69 -10.41 -18.62
CA ASP A 130 8.22 -10.80 -19.95
C ASP A 130 6.93 -10.07 -20.37
N GLY A 131 6.53 -10.28 -21.62
CA GLY A 131 5.36 -9.60 -22.19
C GLY A 131 4.04 -9.98 -21.52
N ALA A 132 3.89 -11.21 -21.00
CA ALA A 132 2.67 -11.67 -20.36
C ALA A 132 2.49 -11.00 -19.00
N LEU A 133 3.53 -10.97 -18.17
CA LEU A 133 3.55 -10.27 -16.88
C LEU A 133 3.34 -8.76 -17.03
N ILE A 134 3.90 -8.17 -18.10
CA ILE A 134 3.69 -6.74 -18.38
C ILE A 134 2.23 -6.47 -18.75
N ALA A 135 1.61 -7.33 -19.57
CA ALA A 135 0.20 -7.18 -19.94
C ALA A 135 -0.71 -7.31 -18.71
N GLU A 136 -0.43 -8.25 -17.81
CA GLU A 136 -1.12 -8.40 -16.53
C GLU A 136 -0.99 -7.13 -15.68
N ALA A 137 0.21 -6.60 -15.51
CA ALA A 137 0.44 -5.35 -14.76
C ALA A 137 -0.29 -4.14 -15.37
N GLN A 138 -0.48 -4.09 -16.69
CA GLN A 138 -1.28 -3.07 -17.37
C GLN A 138 -2.77 -3.26 -17.12
N HIS A 139 -3.24 -4.52 -17.10
CA HIS A 139 -4.61 -4.84 -16.72
C HIS A 139 -4.90 -4.41 -15.29
N ASP A 140 -4.02 -4.75 -14.35
CA ASP A 140 -4.12 -4.32 -12.95
C ASP A 140 -4.18 -2.80 -12.83
N ALA A 141 -3.36 -2.08 -13.59
CA ALA A 141 -3.38 -0.63 -13.58
C ALA A 141 -4.75 -0.06 -13.96
N ALA A 142 -5.44 -0.68 -14.92
CA ALA A 142 -6.79 -0.28 -15.30
C ALA A 142 -7.80 -0.51 -14.15
N VAL A 143 -7.59 -1.53 -13.31
CA VAL A 143 -8.40 -1.76 -12.09
C VAL A 143 -8.14 -0.67 -11.06
N PHE A 144 -6.86 -0.39 -10.75
CA PHE A 144 -6.50 0.64 -9.77
C PHE A 144 -6.98 2.05 -10.17
N ARG A 145 -6.96 2.39 -11.46
CA ARG A 145 -7.46 3.69 -11.98
C ARG A 145 -8.95 3.92 -11.76
N ARG A 146 -9.73 2.86 -11.50
CA ARG A 146 -11.19 2.93 -11.26
C ARG A 146 -11.54 3.10 -9.78
N LEU A 147 -10.55 3.05 -8.89
CA LEU A 147 -10.80 3.23 -7.47
C LEU A 147 -11.22 4.68 -7.18
N ASP A 148 -12.13 4.83 -6.22
CA ASP A 148 -12.41 6.12 -5.59
C ASP A 148 -11.27 6.48 -4.65
N ALA A 149 -10.21 7.10 -5.22
CA ALA A 149 -8.95 7.35 -4.55
C ALA A 149 -8.24 8.58 -5.12
N GLU A 150 -7.32 9.15 -4.36
CA GLU A 150 -6.41 10.19 -4.86
C GLU A 150 -5.35 9.54 -5.78
N ILE A 151 -5.33 9.90 -7.06
CA ILE A 151 -4.37 9.36 -8.02
C ILE A 151 -3.16 10.29 -8.13
N VAL A 152 -1.96 9.74 -7.89
CA VAL A 152 -0.68 10.44 -8.07
C VAL A 152 0.08 9.84 -9.24
N SER A 153 0.30 10.64 -10.28
CA SER A 153 1.07 10.21 -11.45
C SER A 153 2.56 10.25 -11.19
N SER A 154 3.24 9.18 -11.56
CA SER A 154 4.71 9.05 -11.47
C SER A 154 5.42 9.14 -12.83
N ASN A 155 4.75 9.66 -13.87
CA ASN A 155 5.29 9.66 -15.24
C ASN A 155 6.58 10.50 -15.39
N SER A 156 6.50 11.76 -15.01
CA SER A 156 7.53 12.77 -15.24
C SER A 156 8.16 13.31 -13.96
N LEU A 157 7.75 12.79 -12.82
CA LEU A 157 8.27 13.21 -11.53
C LEU A 157 9.52 12.42 -11.18
N SER A 158 10.53 13.10 -10.67
CA SER A 158 11.60 12.46 -9.92
C SER A 158 11.02 11.79 -8.66
N LEU A 159 11.78 10.87 -8.08
CA LEU A 159 11.36 10.17 -6.87
C LEU A 159 11.09 11.13 -5.71
N GLU A 160 11.91 12.16 -5.56
CA GLU A 160 11.74 13.20 -4.53
C GLU A 160 10.49 14.06 -4.75
N GLU A 161 10.20 14.44 -5.99
CA GLU A 161 8.99 15.19 -6.33
C GLU A 161 7.74 14.36 -6.08
N MET A 162 7.73 13.10 -6.53
CA MET A 162 6.64 12.18 -6.27
C MET A 162 6.39 12.01 -4.76
N ALA A 163 7.45 11.82 -3.97
CA ALA A 163 7.33 11.70 -2.52
C ALA A 163 6.77 12.97 -1.87
N ARG A 164 7.15 14.17 -2.34
CA ARG A 164 6.56 15.43 -1.84
C ARG A 164 5.08 15.53 -2.16
N VAL A 165 4.66 15.17 -3.37
CA VAL A 165 3.24 15.15 -3.76
C VAL A 165 2.47 14.19 -2.87
N VAL A 166 2.94 12.94 -2.73
CA VAL A 166 2.32 11.94 -1.86
C VAL A 166 2.24 12.41 -0.40
N THR A 167 3.32 13.01 0.12
CA THR A 167 3.36 13.59 1.48
C THR A 167 2.28 14.65 1.66
N GLY A 168 2.08 15.52 0.69
CA GLY A 168 1.03 16.55 0.70
C GLY A 168 -0.37 15.92 0.74
N VAL A 169 -0.60 14.87 -0.04
CA VAL A 169 -1.87 14.11 -0.03
C VAL A 169 -2.09 13.44 1.32
N VAL A 170 -1.10 12.72 1.84
CA VAL A 170 -1.18 12.03 3.16
C VAL A 170 -1.55 13.03 4.26
N ARG A 171 -0.85 14.16 4.35
CA ARG A 171 -1.14 15.18 5.38
C ARG A 171 -2.56 15.70 5.28
N ARG A 172 -3.05 15.97 4.07
CA ARG A 172 -4.42 16.45 3.82
C ARG A 172 -5.48 15.40 4.22
N LEU A 173 -5.23 14.11 3.97
CA LEU A 173 -6.15 13.04 4.34
C LEU A 173 -6.21 12.85 5.86
N LEU A 174 -5.06 12.88 6.53
CA LEU A 174 -5.00 12.74 7.99
C LEU A 174 -5.66 13.90 8.74
N THR A 175 -5.61 15.14 8.20
CA THR A 175 -6.29 16.29 8.82
C THR A 175 -7.81 16.27 8.67
N ARG A 176 -8.37 15.49 7.75
CA ARG A 176 -9.83 15.34 7.56
C ARG A 176 -10.46 14.33 8.51
N SER A 177 -9.64 13.51 9.16
CA SER A 177 -10.09 12.40 10.03
C SER A 177 -10.05 12.76 11.53
N GLY A 178 -9.58 13.93 11.89
CA GLY A 178 -9.55 14.48 13.26
C GLY A 178 -10.52 15.62 13.42
#